data_abe16502d216fc82472315a3c66b2c49
#
_entry.id   abe16502d216fc82472315a3c66b2c49
#
_cell.length_a   1.000
_cell.length_b   1.000
_cell.length_c   1.000
_cell.angle_alpha   90.00
_cell.angle_beta   90.00
_cell.angle_gamma   90.00
#
_symmetry.space_group_name_H-M   'P 1'
#
loop_
_entity.id
_entity.type
_entity.pdbx_description
1 polymer ?
#
loop_
_entity_poly.entity_id
_entity_poly.type
_entity_poly.pdbx_seq_one_letter_code
_entity_poly.pdbx_strand_id
1 'polypeptide(L)'
;MFDRKDIAELKKDIVLDVELLNSRFSLHTRWGIFSPRSIDDGTLLLMKYIGANENDVCLDLGCGYGPIGLALARQCHKGEVHMVDKDFVAVELSKYNAKINQIDNVKAYLSDAFLQVPNDTKFDQIISNIPAKVGREQLSIILHDAFDALQPGGSITVVTINGLRDFIKNNFKSVFGNYKKIKQGQKYVISQAIKQ
;
A
#
# COMPACT_ATOMS: atom_id res chain seq x y z
N MET A 1 21.69 -18.13 -20.84
CA MET A 1 21.68 -16.75 -21.42
C MET A 1 20.37 -16.62 -22.17
N PHE A 2 19.63 -15.53 -21.97
CA PHE A 2 18.34 -15.34 -22.63
C PHE A 2 18.55 -14.95 -24.09
N ASP A 3 17.81 -15.56 -25.03
CA ASP A 3 17.78 -15.18 -26.42
C ASP A 3 16.81 -14.00 -26.69
N ARG A 4 16.68 -13.54 -27.96
CA ARG A 4 15.79 -12.42 -28.30
C ARG A 4 14.31 -12.74 -28.11
N LYS A 5 13.90 -13.99 -28.25
CA LYS A 5 12.51 -14.41 -28.01
C LYS A 5 12.20 -14.44 -26.52
N ASP A 6 13.14 -14.96 -25.71
CA ASP A 6 13.06 -14.92 -24.26
C ASP A 6 12.91 -13.48 -23.75
N ILE A 7 13.71 -12.53 -24.29
CA ILE A 7 13.62 -11.12 -23.93
C ILE A 7 12.28 -10.51 -24.35
N ALA A 8 11.73 -10.87 -25.49
CA ALA A 8 10.41 -10.40 -25.93
C ALA A 8 9.29 -10.88 -25.00
N GLU A 9 9.36 -12.12 -24.55
CA GLU A 9 8.41 -12.65 -23.56
C GLU A 9 8.55 -11.96 -22.19
N LEU A 10 9.79 -11.73 -21.72
CA LEU A 10 10.04 -11.03 -20.46
C LEU A 10 9.56 -9.57 -20.45
N LYS A 11 9.35 -8.97 -21.62
CA LYS A 11 8.79 -7.61 -21.74
C LYS A 11 7.26 -7.56 -21.67
N LYS A 12 6.60 -8.70 -21.79
CA LYS A 12 5.14 -8.76 -21.67
C LYS A 12 4.70 -8.55 -20.23
N ASP A 13 3.52 -7.97 -20.06
CA ASP A 13 2.90 -7.91 -18.75
C ASP A 13 2.54 -9.31 -18.25
N ILE A 14 2.71 -9.50 -16.95
CA ILE A 14 2.25 -10.67 -16.21
C ILE A 14 0.86 -10.33 -15.71
N VAL A 15 -0.12 -11.21 -15.93
CA VAL A 15 -1.48 -11.01 -15.46
C VAL A 15 -1.73 -11.93 -14.27
N LEU A 16 -2.24 -11.35 -13.20
CA LEU A 16 -2.60 -12.03 -11.96
C LEU A 16 -4.12 -11.93 -11.75
N ASP A 17 -4.84 -13.04 -11.89
CA ASP A 17 -6.24 -13.10 -11.51
C ASP A 17 -6.33 -13.52 -10.04
N VAL A 18 -6.81 -12.60 -9.20
CA VAL A 18 -6.77 -12.73 -7.74
C VAL A 18 -8.09 -12.31 -7.09
N GLU A 19 -8.32 -12.82 -5.88
CA GLU A 19 -9.40 -12.36 -5.01
C GLU A 19 -8.81 -11.67 -3.79
N LEU A 20 -9.15 -10.38 -3.61
CA LEU A 20 -8.69 -9.52 -2.51
C LEU A 20 -9.90 -8.85 -1.88
N LEU A 21 -10.02 -8.87 -0.55
CA LEU A 21 -11.14 -8.28 0.20
C LEU A 21 -12.52 -8.65 -0.39
N ASN A 22 -12.70 -9.93 -0.75
CA ASN A 22 -13.93 -10.51 -1.34
C ASN A 22 -14.30 -9.95 -2.73
N SER A 23 -13.34 -9.36 -3.44
CA SER A 23 -13.52 -8.87 -4.80
C SER A 23 -12.48 -9.48 -5.74
N ARG A 24 -12.90 -9.77 -6.99
CA ARG A 24 -12.01 -10.33 -8.01
C ARG A 24 -11.36 -9.20 -8.80
N PHE A 25 -10.08 -9.39 -9.11
CA PHE A 25 -9.27 -8.46 -9.89
C PHE A 25 -8.44 -9.21 -10.93
N SER A 26 -8.28 -8.61 -12.09
CA SER A 26 -7.23 -8.95 -13.05
C SER A 26 -6.17 -7.85 -12.94
N LEU A 27 -4.99 -8.18 -12.42
CA LEU A 27 -3.93 -7.21 -12.15
C LEU A 27 -2.76 -7.45 -13.09
N HIS A 28 -2.41 -6.43 -13.88
CA HIS A 28 -1.21 -6.43 -14.69
C HIS A 28 -0.01 -5.97 -13.85
N THR A 29 1.08 -6.68 -14.01
CA THR A 29 2.38 -6.37 -13.43
C THR A 29 3.48 -6.72 -14.42
N ARG A 30 4.73 -6.42 -14.11
CA ARG A 30 5.87 -6.74 -14.97
C ARG A 30 7.16 -6.93 -14.19
N TRP A 31 8.15 -7.51 -14.83
CA TRP A 31 9.47 -7.61 -14.27
C TRP A 31 10.06 -6.24 -13.90
N GLY A 32 10.71 -6.17 -12.74
CA GLY A 32 11.23 -4.91 -12.17
C GLY A 32 10.33 -4.31 -11.09
N ILE A 33 9.03 -4.63 -11.08
CA ILE A 33 8.11 -4.25 -10.01
C ILE A 33 8.21 -5.24 -8.84
N PHE A 34 7.91 -4.77 -7.64
CA PHE A 34 7.88 -5.61 -6.44
C PHE A 34 6.87 -6.75 -6.58
N SER A 35 7.30 -7.98 -6.29
CA SER A 35 6.49 -9.20 -6.33
C SER A 35 5.69 -9.40 -7.63
N PRO A 36 6.35 -9.50 -8.81
CA PRO A 36 5.65 -9.46 -10.09
C PRO A 36 4.89 -10.75 -10.43
N ARG A 37 5.17 -11.86 -9.77
CA ARG A 37 4.57 -13.17 -10.09
C ARG A 37 3.38 -13.55 -9.23
N SER A 38 3.22 -12.89 -8.12
CA SER A 38 2.14 -13.17 -7.15
C SER A 38 1.99 -11.99 -6.20
N ILE A 39 0.84 -11.87 -5.57
CA ILE A 39 0.70 -10.94 -4.44
C ILE A 39 1.68 -11.34 -3.33
N ASP A 40 2.40 -10.37 -2.79
CA ASP A 40 3.36 -10.59 -1.69
C ASP A 40 2.69 -11.14 -0.44
N ASP A 41 3.36 -12.06 0.25
CA ASP A 41 2.84 -12.70 1.47
C ASP A 41 2.49 -11.69 2.57
N GLY A 42 3.25 -10.60 2.70
CA GLY A 42 2.96 -9.51 3.63
C GLY A 42 1.67 -8.78 3.27
N THR A 43 1.48 -8.49 1.99
CA THR A 43 0.24 -7.92 1.45
C THR A 43 -0.95 -8.85 1.69
N LEU A 44 -0.83 -10.15 1.38
CA LEU A 44 -1.89 -11.13 1.63
C LEU A 44 -2.23 -11.25 3.13
N LEU A 45 -1.21 -11.16 4.00
CA LEU A 45 -1.45 -11.16 5.44
C LEU A 45 -2.18 -9.86 5.86
N LEU A 46 -1.75 -8.70 5.36
CA LEU A 46 -2.35 -7.40 5.66
C LEU A 46 -3.83 -7.34 5.26
N MET A 47 -4.17 -7.83 4.06
CA MET A 47 -5.53 -7.87 3.53
C MET A 47 -6.55 -8.60 4.43
N LYS A 48 -6.09 -9.51 5.29
CA LYS A 48 -6.97 -10.22 6.25
C LYS A 48 -7.39 -9.36 7.44
N TYR A 49 -6.78 -8.19 7.63
CA TYR A 49 -6.93 -7.36 8.84
C TYR A 49 -7.19 -5.89 8.53
N ILE A 50 -7.30 -5.52 7.27
CA ILE A 50 -7.70 -4.18 6.84
C ILE A 50 -9.08 -4.24 6.17
N GLY A 51 -9.70 -3.09 6.07
CA GLY A 51 -10.95 -2.87 5.36
C GLY A 51 -11.28 -1.38 5.44
N ALA A 52 -12.15 -0.92 4.56
CA ALA A 52 -12.59 0.47 4.51
C ALA A 52 -14.12 0.56 4.65
N ASN A 53 -14.60 1.64 5.23
CA ASN A 53 -16.01 2.01 5.20
C ASN A 53 -16.34 2.66 3.84
N GLU A 54 -17.62 2.72 3.50
CA GLU A 54 -18.04 3.18 2.17
C GLU A 54 -17.62 4.61 1.81
N ASN A 55 -17.41 5.49 2.80
CA ASN A 55 -17.07 6.91 2.61
C ASN A 55 -15.60 7.22 2.96
N ASP A 56 -14.79 6.23 3.35
CA ASP A 56 -13.42 6.47 3.78
C ASP A 56 -12.57 7.09 2.66
N VAL A 57 -11.72 8.02 3.04
CA VAL A 57 -10.61 8.51 2.21
C VAL A 57 -9.34 7.78 2.65
N CYS A 58 -8.80 6.96 1.75
CA CYS A 58 -7.67 6.09 2.06
C CYS A 58 -6.41 6.47 1.29
N LEU A 59 -5.24 6.17 1.87
CA LEU A 59 -3.95 6.24 1.19
C LEU A 59 -3.29 4.87 1.19
N ASP A 60 -2.98 4.35 -0.01
CA ASP A 60 -2.08 3.22 -0.23
C ASP A 60 -0.67 3.76 -0.50
N LEU A 61 0.18 3.71 0.52
CA LEU A 61 1.52 4.29 0.51
C LEU A 61 2.55 3.23 0.05
N GLY A 62 3.17 3.45 -1.11
CA GLY A 62 3.98 2.45 -1.80
C GLY A 62 3.12 1.42 -2.51
N CYS A 63 2.21 1.90 -3.35
CA CYS A 63 1.11 1.09 -3.89
C CYS A 63 1.54 -0.02 -4.87
N GLY A 64 2.76 0.05 -5.43
CA GLY A 64 3.19 -0.87 -6.46
C GLY A 64 2.23 -0.86 -7.65
N TYR A 65 1.78 -2.03 -8.10
CA TYR A 65 0.77 -2.14 -9.16
C TYR A 65 -0.68 -2.09 -8.66
N GLY A 66 -0.90 -1.68 -7.40
CA GLY A 66 -2.18 -1.27 -6.85
C GLY A 66 -3.01 -2.31 -6.09
N PRO A 67 -2.51 -3.48 -5.67
CA PRO A 67 -3.35 -4.52 -5.07
C PRO A 67 -4.10 -4.05 -3.81
N ILE A 68 -3.46 -3.26 -2.94
CA ILE A 68 -4.08 -2.76 -1.70
C ILE A 68 -5.10 -1.66 -2.04
N GLY A 69 -4.67 -0.62 -2.75
CA GLY A 69 -5.51 0.53 -3.03
C GLY A 69 -6.75 0.18 -3.84
N LEU A 70 -6.63 -0.69 -4.84
CA LEU A 70 -7.78 -1.14 -5.65
C LEU A 70 -8.76 -1.97 -4.84
N ALA A 71 -8.27 -2.83 -3.95
CA ALA A 71 -9.14 -3.63 -3.08
C ALA A 71 -9.90 -2.75 -2.08
N LEU A 72 -9.26 -1.72 -1.51
CA LEU A 72 -9.92 -0.74 -0.65
C LEU A 72 -10.94 0.09 -1.43
N ALA A 73 -10.62 0.53 -2.65
CA ALA A 73 -11.52 1.33 -3.48
C ALA A 73 -12.85 0.63 -3.80
N ARG A 74 -12.85 -0.70 -3.89
CA ARG A 74 -14.10 -1.48 -4.00
C ARG A 74 -14.97 -1.38 -2.76
N GLN A 75 -14.38 -1.22 -1.57
CA GLN A 75 -15.12 -1.09 -0.31
C GLN A 75 -15.58 0.35 -0.09
N CYS A 76 -14.67 1.34 -0.24
CA CYS A 76 -15.01 2.75 -0.05
C CYS A 76 -15.56 3.41 -1.33
N HIS A 77 -16.59 2.81 -1.91
CA HIS A 77 -17.14 3.20 -3.21
C HIS A 77 -17.81 4.61 -3.24
N LYS A 78 -18.02 5.25 -2.11
CA LYS A 78 -18.45 6.64 -1.96
C LYS A 78 -17.32 7.57 -1.50
N GLY A 79 -16.20 7.00 -1.10
CA GLY A 79 -14.99 7.69 -0.72
C GLY A 79 -13.96 7.73 -1.85
N GLU A 80 -12.71 7.91 -1.50
CA GLU A 80 -11.62 8.03 -2.47
C GLU A 80 -10.36 7.30 -1.97
N VAL A 81 -9.60 6.70 -2.89
CA VAL A 81 -8.31 6.08 -2.56
C VAL A 81 -7.19 6.76 -3.32
N HIS A 82 -6.25 7.34 -2.60
CA HIS A 82 -4.98 7.77 -3.16
C HIS A 82 -4.02 6.59 -3.19
N MET A 83 -3.37 6.37 -4.32
CA MET A 83 -2.35 5.34 -4.51
C MET A 83 -1.06 6.01 -4.93
N VAL A 84 -0.03 5.96 -4.10
CA VAL A 84 1.24 6.65 -4.36
C VAL A 84 2.41 5.68 -4.36
N ASP A 85 3.33 5.90 -5.29
CA ASP A 85 4.60 5.20 -5.35
C ASP A 85 5.68 6.13 -5.93
N LYS A 86 6.94 5.88 -5.59
CA LYS A 86 8.08 6.59 -6.18
C LYS A 86 8.50 6.02 -7.54
N ASP A 87 8.02 4.83 -7.88
CA ASP A 87 8.28 4.18 -9.16
C ASP A 87 7.21 4.57 -10.17
N PHE A 88 7.62 5.27 -11.23
CA PHE A 88 6.73 5.67 -12.32
C PHE A 88 6.00 4.48 -12.96
N VAL A 89 6.70 3.34 -13.14
CA VAL A 89 6.09 2.15 -13.76
C VAL A 89 5.02 1.55 -12.85
N ALA A 90 5.24 1.56 -11.53
CA ALA A 90 4.25 1.13 -10.54
C ALA A 90 2.97 1.98 -10.64
N VAL A 91 3.12 3.30 -10.69
CA VAL A 91 1.98 4.23 -10.80
C VAL A 91 1.20 4.01 -12.11
N GLU A 92 1.88 3.86 -13.24
CA GLU A 92 1.20 3.62 -14.53
C GLU A 92 0.48 2.25 -14.54
N LEU A 93 1.06 1.22 -13.92
CA LEU A 93 0.38 -0.07 -13.73
C LEU A 93 -0.84 0.06 -12.82
N SER A 94 -0.75 0.82 -11.73
CA SER A 94 -1.89 1.08 -10.84
C SER A 94 -3.04 1.77 -11.56
N LYS A 95 -2.76 2.79 -12.37
CA LYS A 95 -3.76 3.47 -13.22
C LYS A 95 -4.40 2.51 -14.23
N TYR A 96 -3.57 1.72 -14.90
CA TYR A 96 -4.04 0.73 -15.86
C TYR A 96 -4.94 -0.32 -15.19
N ASN A 97 -4.51 -0.84 -14.04
CA ASN A 97 -5.26 -1.83 -13.27
C ASN A 97 -6.58 -1.26 -12.73
N ALA A 98 -6.61 0.00 -12.32
CA ALA A 98 -7.86 0.66 -11.96
C ALA A 98 -8.85 0.68 -13.15
N LYS A 99 -8.37 1.09 -14.31
CA LYS A 99 -9.18 1.16 -15.54
C LYS A 99 -9.76 -0.19 -15.96
N ILE A 100 -8.95 -1.24 -16.04
CA ILE A 100 -9.41 -2.57 -16.50
C ILE A 100 -10.36 -3.23 -15.50
N ASN A 101 -10.22 -2.91 -14.20
CA ASN A 101 -11.12 -3.37 -13.16
C ASN A 101 -12.31 -2.44 -12.93
N GLN A 102 -12.51 -1.39 -13.75
CA GLN A 102 -13.63 -0.44 -13.66
C GLN A 102 -13.74 0.21 -12.28
N ILE A 103 -12.62 0.74 -11.79
CA ILE A 103 -12.52 1.45 -10.52
C ILE A 103 -12.16 2.90 -10.84
N ASP A 104 -13.03 3.84 -10.52
CA ASP A 104 -12.94 5.25 -10.87
C ASP A 104 -12.70 6.18 -9.67
N ASN A 105 -12.88 5.67 -8.44
CA ASN A 105 -12.66 6.39 -7.20
C ASN A 105 -11.22 6.30 -6.66
N VAL A 106 -10.23 6.23 -7.56
CA VAL A 106 -8.82 6.19 -7.22
C VAL A 106 -8.04 7.32 -7.89
N LYS A 107 -7.05 7.83 -7.18
CA LYS A 107 -6.04 8.78 -7.68
C LYS A 107 -4.66 8.17 -7.54
N ALA A 108 -4.09 7.65 -8.64
CA ALA A 108 -2.73 7.11 -8.64
C ALA A 108 -1.75 8.16 -9.19
N TYR A 109 -0.70 8.47 -8.42
CA TYR A 109 0.31 9.46 -8.81
C TYR A 109 1.68 9.20 -8.19
N LEU A 110 2.71 9.75 -8.86
CA LEU A 110 4.09 9.64 -8.42
C LEU A 110 4.29 10.47 -7.14
N SER A 111 4.87 9.85 -6.11
CA SER A 111 5.22 10.54 -4.87
C SER A 111 6.38 9.84 -4.16
N ASP A 112 7.34 10.61 -3.68
CA ASP A 112 8.29 10.11 -2.68
C ASP A 112 7.64 10.22 -1.30
N ALA A 113 7.09 9.10 -0.84
CA ALA A 113 6.22 9.05 0.33
C ALA A 113 5.09 10.10 0.25
N PHE A 114 5.06 11.09 1.15
CA PHE A 114 4.01 12.12 1.22
C PHE A 114 4.31 13.39 0.42
N LEU A 115 5.48 13.51 -0.22
CA LEU A 115 5.97 14.77 -0.77
C LEU A 115 5.03 15.39 -1.82
N GLN A 116 4.32 14.59 -2.60
CA GLN A 116 3.35 15.05 -3.61
C GLN A 116 1.88 14.81 -3.20
N VAL A 117 1.66 14.29 -1.99
CA VAL A 117 0.30 14.19 -1.44
C VAL A 117 -0.20 15.61 -1.12
N PRO A 118 -1.40 16.02 -1.58
CA PRO A 118 -1.91 17.35 -1.31
C PRO A 118 -2.07 17.61 0.20
N ASN A 119 -1.57 18.74 0.67
CA ASN A 119 -1.52 19.09 2.10
C ASN A 119 -2.90 19.25 2.75
N ASP A 120 -3.92 19.58 1.97
CA ASP A 120 -5.32 19.75 2.37
C ASP A 120 -6.10 18.44 2.44
N THR A 121 -5.56 17.35 1.88
CA THR A 121 -6.16 16.03 1.96
C THR A 121 -5.88 15.40 3.33
N LYS A 122 -6.96 14.96 4.00
CA LYS A 122 -6.87 14.19 5.25
C LYS A 122 -7.45 12.80 5.03
N PHE A 123 -6.75 11.81 5.56
CA PHE A 123 -7.10 10.41 5.38
C PHE A 123 -7.74 9.80 6.63
N ASP A 124 -8.74 8.96 6.40
CA ASP A 124 -9.30 8.07 7.42
C ASP A 124 -8.33 6.92 7.70
N GLN A 125 -7.70 6.43 6.64
CA GLN A 125 -6.78 5.30 6.72
C GLN A 125 -5.57 5.50 5.82
N ILE A 126 -4.40 5.23 6.38
CA ILE A 126 -3.15 5.09 5.64
C ILE A 126 -2.68 3.64 5.77
N ILE A 127 -2.50 2.97 4.65
CA ILE A 127 -2.09 1.57 4.59
C ILE A 127 -0.77 1.46 3.83
N SER A 128 0.16 0.62 4.30
CA SER A 128 1.42 0.38 3.61
C SER A 128 1.98 -1.01 3.85
N ASN A 129 2.45 -1.64 2.80
CA ASN A 129 3.40 -2.74 2.90
C ASN A 129 4.81 -2.16 2.82
N ILE A 130 5.43 -1.93 3.97
CA ILE A 130 6.72 -1.24 4.07
C ILE A 130 7.86 -2.17 3.62
N PRO A 131 8.64 -1.78 2.59
CA PRO A 131 9.76 -2.57 2.13
C PRO A 131 10.83 -2.75 3.21
N ALA A 132 11.43 -3.95 3.29
CA ALA A 132 12.47 -4.28 4.27
C ALA A 132 13.73 -3.41 4.17
N LYS A 133 13.95 -2.75 3.02
CA LYS A 133 15.15 -1.95 2.73
C LYS A 133 14.97 -0.44 2.95
N VAL A 134 13.85 0.02 3.51
CA VAL A 134 13.69 1.42 3.88
C VAL A 134 14.59 1.74 5.06
N GLY A 135 15.39 2.81 4.95
CA GLY A 135 16.23 3.31 6.05
C GLY A 135 15.37 3.77 7.24
N ARG A 136 15.93 3.67 8.44
CA ARG A 136 15.21 4.02 9.68
C ARG A 136 14.84 5.51 9.73
N GLU A 137 15.72 6.36 9.24
CA GLU A 137 15.53 7.81 9.15
C GLU A 137 14.34 8.14 8.24
N GLN A 138 14.35 7.57 7.04
CA GLN A 138 13.25 7.74 6.07
C GLN A 138 11.93 7.22 6.63
N LEU A 139 11.96 6.07 7.31
CA LEU A 139 10.77 5.51 7.92
C LEU A 139 10.24 6.38 9.06
N SER A 140 11.12 6.99 9.87
CA SER A 140 10.69 7.96 10.89
C SER A 140 10.00 9.18 10.27
N ILE A 141 10.55 9.75 9.19
CA ILE A 141 9.92 10.83 8.44
C ILE A 141 8.53 10.42 7.97
N ILE A 142 8.43 9.28 7.29
CA ILE A 142 7.15 8.74 6.78
C ILE A 142 6.09 8.63 7.90
N LEU A 143 6.48 8.20 9.10
CA LEU A 143 5.52 8.04 10.20
C LEU A 143 5.06 9.37 10.79
N HIS A 144 5.92 10.40 10.80
CA HIS A 144 5.53 11.77 11.17
C HIS A 144 4.59 12.39 10.12
N ASP A 145 4.93 12.27 8.83
CA ASP A 145 4.09 12.76 7.74
C ASP A 145 2.72 12.05 7.72
N ALA A 146 2.70 10.74 8.01
CA ALA A 146 1.46 9.98 8.13
C ALA A 146 0.58 10.50 9.28
N PHE A 147 1.18 10.86 10.43
CA PHE A 147 0.43 11.47 11.52
C PHE A 147 -0.20 12.79 11.08
N ASP A 148 0.55 13.64 10.37
CA ASP A 148 0.05 14.93 9.90
C ASP A 148 -1.05 14.77 8.85
N ALA A 149 -0.93 13.78 7.95
CA ALA A 149 -1.89 13.51 6.89
C ALA A 149 -3.18 12.83 7.36
N LEU A 150 -3.20 12.19 8.53
CA LEU A 150 -4.43 11.59 9.09
C LEU A 150 -5.36 12.65 9.67
N GLN A 151 -6.66 12.43 9.56
CA GLN A 151 -7.66 13.14 10.35
C GLN A 151 -7.69 12.62 11.81
N PRO A 152 -8.24 13.39 12.78
CA PRO A 152 -8.49 12.87 14.12
C PRO A 152 -9.35 11.61 14.07
N GLY A 153 -8.93 10.57 14.78
CA GLY A 153 -9.58 9.25 14.74
C GLY A 153 -9.11 8.35 13.59
N GLY A 154 -8.40 8.90 12.60
CA GLY A 154 -7.83 8.13 11.49
C GLY A 154 -6.68 7.21 11.93
N SER A 155 -6.37 6.20 11.14
CA SER A 155 -5.38 5.18 11.49
C SER A 155 -4.33 4.95 10.41
N ILE A 156 -3.13 4.61 10.85
CA ILE A 156 -2.11 4.01 9.99
C ILE A 156 -1.98 2.53 10.30
N THR A 157 -2.05 1.68 9.28
CA THR A 157 -1.84 0.23 9.38
C THR A 157 -0.72 -0.19 8.44
N VAL A 158 0.33 -0.79 8.99
CA VAL A 158 1.48 -1.23 8.21
C VAL A 158 1.76 -2.70 8.40
N VAL A 159 2.20 -3.36 7.33
CA VAL A 159 2.87 -4.66 7.42
C VAL A 159 4.36 -4.47 7.20
N THR A 160 5.16 -5.09 8.06
CA THR A 160 6.63 -5.07 7.99
C THR A 160 7.21 -6.44 8.27
N ILE A 161 8.47 -6.66 7.89
CA ILE A 161 9.20 -7.82 8.38
C ILE A 161 9.38 -7.75 9.91
N ASN A 162 9.45 -8.91 10.57
CA ASN A 162 9.59 -8.98 12.02
C ASN A 162 10.82 -8.21 12.57
N GLY A 163 11.88 -8.05 11.78
CA GLY A 163 13.07 -7.28 12.15
C GLY A 163 12.83 -5.79 12.38
N LEU A 164 11.73 -5.23 11.84
CA LEU A 164 11.33 -3.84 12.04
C LEU A 164 10.29 -3.64 13.15
N ARG A 165 9.79 -4.73 13.76
CA ARG A 165 8.70 -4.68 14.76
C ARG A 165 8.94 -3.67 15.88
N ASP A 166 10.07 -3.76 16.53
CA ASP A 166 10.36 -2.93 17.72
C ASP A 166 10.60 -1.47 17.32
N PHE A 167 11.19 -1.24 16.14
CA PHE A 167 11.34 0.09 15.57
C PHE A 167 9.96 0.74 15.31
N ILE A 168 9.06 0.05 14.61
CA ILE A 168 7.69 0.54 14.36
C ILE A 168 6.94 0.78 15.66
N LYS A 169 7.00 -0.16 16.61
CA LYS A 169 6.36 -0.02 17.93
C LYS A 169 6.81 1.24 18.66
N ASN A 170 8.12 1.51 18.69
CA ASN A 170 8.66 2.66 19.39
C ASN A 170 8.29 3.98 18.70
N ASN A 171 8.36 4.03 17.37
CA ASN A 171 7.96 5.21 16.62
C ASN A 171 6.44 5.47 16.71
N PHE A 172 5.59 4.45 16.62
CA PHE A 172 4.15 4.63 16.80
C PHE A 172 3.82 5.17 18.20
N LYS A 173 4.47 4.67 19.24
CA LYS A 173 4.29 5.22 20.59
C LYS A 173 4.80 6.66 20.72
N SER A 174 5.91 6.99 20.07
CA SER A 174 6.47 8.33 20.11
C SER A 174 5.62 9.35 19.34
N VAL A 175 5.17 9.00 18.15
CA VAL A 175 4.48 9.91 17.21
C VAL A 175 2.97 9.96 17.50
N PHE A 176 2.34 8.79 17.71
CA PHE A 176 0.89 8.65 17.86
C PHE A 176 0.44 8.52 19.32
N GLY A 177 1.36 8.31 20.27
CA GLY A 177 1.01 8.02 21.65
C GLY A 177 0.47 6.61 21.89
N ASN A 178 0.25 5.81 20.84
CA ASN A 178 -0.31 4.48 20.94
C ASN A 178 0.30 3.49 19.95
N TYR A 179 0.01 2.20 20.14
CA TYR A 179 0.49 1.11 19.26
C TYR A 179 -0.39 -0.12 19.50
N LYS A 180 -0.86 -0.72 18.43
CA LYS A 180 -1.54 -2.01 18.46
C LYS A 180 -0.84 -3.00 17.52
N LYS A 181 -0.41 -4.13 18.06
CA LYS A 181 0.01 -5.27 17.24
C LYS A 181 -1.24 -6.04 16.82
N ILE A 182 -1.61 -5.94 15.55
CA ILE A 182 -2.80 -6.60 15.00
C ILE A 182 -2.54 -8.09 14.83
N LYS A 183 -1.43 -8.46 14.18
CA LYS A 183 -1.03 -9.84 13.93
C LYS A 183 0.48 -9.95 13.79
N GLN A 184 1.00 -11.09 14.21
CA GLN A 184 2.38 -11.47 13.93
C GLN A 184 2.38 -12.88 13.33
N GLY A 185 2.99 -13.01 12.16
CA GLY A 185 3.30 -14.28 11.49
C GLY A 185 4.77 -14.64 11.65
N GLN A 186 5.21 -15.66 10.92
CA GLN A 186 6.60 -16.10 10.95
C GLN A 186 7.57 -15.04 10.40
N LYS A 187 7.22 -14.36 9.31
CA LYS A 187 8.06 -13.38 8.62
C LYS A 187 7.62 -11.94 8.85
N TYR A 188 6.33 -11.70 9.02
CA TYR A 188 5.70 -10.38 8.99
C TYR A 188 4.93 -10.08 10.27
N VAL A 189 4.83 -8.80 10.57
CA VAL A 189 3.99 -8.25 11.63
C VAL A 189 3.12 -7.12 11.09
N ILE A 190 1.85 -7.10 11.48
CA ILE A 190 0.92 -6.01 11.20
C ILE A 190 0.80 -5.16 12.46
N SER A 191 1.07 -3.88 12.29
CA SER A 191 1.05 -2.86 13.34
C SER A 191 0.12 -1.73 12.96
N GLN A 192 -0.59 -1.20 13.94
CA GLN A 192 -1.52 -0.08 13.77
C GLN A 192 -1.31 0.96 14.86
N ALA A 193 -1.50 2.23 14.48
CA ALA A 193 -1.65 3.35 15.40
C ALA A 193 -2.81 4.24 14.95
N ILE A 194 -3.41 4.98 15.88
CA ILE A 194 -4.57 5.85 15.66
C ILE A 194 -4.18 7.27 16.06
N LYS A 195 -4.49 8.26 15.23
CA LYS A 195 -4.35 9.68 15.58
C LYS A 195 -5.48 10.07 16.54
N GLN A 196 -5.11 10.45 17.75
CA GLN A 196 -6.04 10.96 18.77
C GLN A 196 -6.29 12.45 18.60
#